data_1eea156205e29aafe82b448af9328768
#
_entry.id   1eea156205e29aafe82b448af9328768
#
_cell.length_a   1.000
_cell.length_b   1.000
_cell.length_c   1.000
_cell.angle_alpha   90.00
_cell.angle_beta   90.00
_cell.angle_gamma   90.00
#
_symmetry.space_group_name_H-M   'P 1'
#
loop_
_entity.id
_entity.type
_entity.pdbx_description
1 polymer ?
#
loop_
_entity_poly.entity_id
_entity_poly.type
_entity_poly.pdbx_seq_one_letter_code
_entity_poly.pdbx_strand_id
1 'polypeptide(L)'
;MTPLPASKPPHDGGFVFMDDLIKDITSQEYKYGFTTDVETDIVPAGLNEDIIRLISAKKGEPEWLLEFRLKAFRKWQTMKVPTWAHLDIPEIDFQAISYYAAPRTKVKPSNPQTAEGAQTADEIDAEIMKTFDKLGIPLEERAALAGNMAVDAVMDSVSVKTTFRETLAEKGIIFCSISEAVREHPDLVKEYLGSVVPPTDNFYAALNSAVFSDGSFVYVPKGVRCPMELSTYFRINAGKTGQFERTLLIADEGAYLSYLEGCTAPMRDENQLHAAIVEIVVRKDAEVKYSTVQNWYPGDKDGKGGIYNFVTKRGITYENARLSWTQVETGSAITWKYPSCILRGDNSTAEFYSVAVTNNYQQADTGTKMIHIGKNTRSRIVSKGISAGHSQNAYRGLVKMGLKATNARNFSQCDSLLLGDQCGAHTFPDMIISNPTATVEHEATTSKINEDQLFYCRQRGISTEDAVGLIVNGYAKEVMDKLPMEFAVEAQKLLQVTLEGSVG
;
A
#
# COMPACT_ATOMS: atom_id res chain seq x y z
N MET A 1 28.19 -21.72 -67.14
CA MET A 1 28.08 -21.12 -65.82
C MET A 1 26.66 -20.65 -65.68
N THR A 2 25.86 -21.43 -64.97
CA THR A 2 24.44 -21.17 -64.70
C THR A 2 24.34 -20.40 -63.36
N PRO A 3 23.55 -19.34 -63.25
CA PRO A 3 23.40 -18.60 -62.01
C PRO A 3 22.51 -19.37 -60.99
N LEU A 4 22.93 -19.38 -59.73
CA LEU A 4 22.19 -19.90 -58.58
C LEU A 4 20.94 -19.05 -58.31
N PRO A 5 19.84 -19.64 -57.82
CA PRO A 5 18.62 -18.90 -57.49
C PRO A 5 18.77 -18.16 -56.16
N ALA A 6 18.26 -16.90 -56.11
CA ALA A 6 18.20 -16.05 -54.97
C ALA A 6 17.31 -16.67 -53.85
N SER A 7 17.84 -16.74 -52.64
CA SER A 7 17.10 -17.16 -51.44
C SER A 7 16.07 -16.10 -51.04
N LYS A 8 14.82 -16.50 -50.84
CA LYS A 8 13.76 -15.68 -50.26
C LYS A 8 14.11 -15.29 -48.84
N PRO A 9 13.76 -14.06 -48.37
CA PRO A 9 13.91 -13.68 -46.98
C PRO A 9 12.94 -14.49 -46.09
N PRO A 10 13.26 -14.72 -44.78
CA PRO A 10 12.41 -15.45 -43.91
C PRO A 10 11.13 -14.68 -43.59
N HIS A 11 10.04 -15.41 -43.46
CA HIS A 11 8.69 -14.93 -43.21
C HIS A 11 8.57 -14.09 -41.93
N ASP A 12 7.88 -12.95 -42.02
CA ASP A 12 7.38 -12.05 -41.00
C ASP A 12 6.35 -12.74 -40.05
N GLY A 13 6.76 -13.74 -39.30
CA GLY A 13 5.87 -14.45 -38.38
C GLY A 13 5.97 -13.98 -36.91
N GLY A 14 6.95 -13.15 -36.56
CA GLY A 14 7.23 -12.76 -35.18
C GLY A 14 6.59 -11.45 -34.71
N PHE A 15 6.30 -10.54 -35.64
CA PHE A 15 5.75 -9.21 -35.30
C PHE A 15 4.23 -9.20 -35.08
N VAL A 16 3.50 -10.04 -35.82
CA VAL A 16 2.02 -10.10 -35.75
C VAL A 16 1.54 -10.66 -34.38
N PHE A 17 2.28 -11.57 -33.77
CA PHE A 17 1.93 -12.12 -32.45
C PHE A 17 2.11 -11.12 -31.30
N MET A 18 3.04 -10.18 -31.41
CA MET A 18 3.31 -9.19 -30.39
C MET A 18 2.28 -8.05 -30.43
N ASP A 19 1.89 -7.60 -31.62
CA ASP A 19 0.86 -6.57 -31.79
C ASP A 19 -0.54 -7.04 -31.38
N ASP A 20 -0.90 -8.30 -31.63
CA ASP A 20 -2.17 -8.87 -31.18
C ASP A 20 -2.17 -9.11 -29.66
N LEU A 21 -1.04 -9.48 -29.06
CA LEU A 21 -0.90 -9.61 -27.60
C LEU A 21 -0.97 -8.25 -26.89
N ILE A 22 -0.38 -7.22 -27.49
CA ILE A 22 -0.43 -5.83 -26.99
C ILE A 22 -1.85 -5.27 -27.11
N LYS A 23 -2.53 -5.49 -28.24
CA LYS A 23 -3.93 -5.09 -28.41
C LYS A 23 -4.88 -5.79 -27.46
N ASP A 24 -4.69 -7.08 -27.18
CA ASP A 24 -5.47 -7.83 -26.19
C ASP A 24 -5.24 -7.32 -24.77
N ILE A 25 -4.04 -6.84 -24.46
CA ILE A 25 -3.69 -6.28 -23.15
C ILE A 25 -4.23 -4.85 -22.98
N THR A 26 -4.21 -4.04 -24.04
CA THR A 26 -4.64 -2.63 -24.03
C THR A 26 -6.15 -2.44 -24.17
N SER A 27 -6.87 -3.42 -24.70
CA SER A 27 -8.34 -3.40 -24.80
C SER A 27 -9.05 -3.97 -23.57
N GLN A 28 -8.33 -4.44 -22.55
CA GLN A 28 -8.93 -4.96 -21.34
C GLN A 28 -9.39 -3.81 -20.45
N GLU A 29 -10.72 -3.70 -20.24
CA GLU A 29 -11.32 -2.93 -19.13
C GLU A 29 -10.55 -3.20 -17.83
N TYR A 30 -10.48 -2.19 -16.95
CA TYR A 30 -9.80 -2.30 -15.64
C TYR A 30 -10.05 -3.66 -15.00
N LYS A 31 -9.04 -4.54 -15.06
CA LYS A 31 -9.10 -5.96 -14.67
C LYS A 31 -9.67 -6.18 -13.27
N TYR A 32 -9.47 -5.21 -12.38
CA TYR A 32 -9.86 -5.27 -10.97
C TYR A 32 -11.21 -4.62 -10.69
N GLY A 33 -11.89 -4.08 -11.72
CA GLY A 33 -13.16 -3.33 -11.59
C GLY A 33 -14.40 -4.18 -11.32
N PHE A 34 -14.31 -5.51 -11.33
CA PHE A 34 -15.43 -6.40 -11.08
C PHE A 34 -15.85 -6.43 -9.60
N THR A 35 -17.12 -6.72 -9.33
CA THR A 35 -17.64 -7.00 -7.99
C THR A 35 -17.79 -8.49 -7.79
N THR A 36 -17.64 -8.94 -6.53
CA THR A 36 -17.89 -10.33 -6.13
C THR A 36 -19.31 -10.42 -5.57
N ASP A 37 -20.11 -11.37 -6.06
CA ASP A 37 -21.47 -11.60 -5.59
C ASP A 37 -21.43 -12.48 -4.33
N VAL A 38 -21.20 -11.85 -3.18
CA VAL A 38 -21.17 -12.48 -1.87
C VAL A 38 -22.11 -11.75 -0.93
N GLU A 39 -22.97 -12.49 -0.25
CA GLU A 39 -23.84 -11.90 0.78
C GLU A 39 -22.98 -11.32 1.90
N THR A 40 -23.19 -10.04 2.23
CA THR A 40 -22.36 -9.30 3.17
C THR A 40 -23.17 -8.86 4.40
N ASP A 41 -22.64 -9.10 5.59
CA ASP A 41 -23.18 -8.55 6.85
C ASP A 41 -22.58 -7.16 7.07
N ILE A 42 -23.38 -6.13 6.93
CA ILE A 42 -22.97 -4.72 7.04
C ILE A 42 -23.61 -4.12 8.31
N VAL A 43 -22.80 -3.47 9.15
CA VAL A 43 -23.31 -2.71 10.29
C VAL A 43 -24.02 -1.44 9.82
N PRO A 44 -24.99 -0.91 10.59
CA PRO A 44 -25.66 0.35 10.24
C PRO A 44 -24.64 1.48 10.01
N ALA A 45 -24.97 2.39 9.08
CA ALA A 45 -24.17 3.59 8.85
C ALA A 45 -24.18 4.51 10.09
N GLY A 46 -23.14 5.30 10.22
CA GLY A 46 -22.96 6.25 11.31
C GLY A 46 -21.83 5.85 12.26
N LEU A 47 -21.25 6.84 12.92
CA LEU A 47 -20.13 6.67 13.84
C LEU A 47 -20.49 7.23 15.21
N ASN A 48 -20.68 6.32 16.17
CA ASN A 48 -20.94 6.61 17.57
C ASN A 48 -20.40 5.48 18.46
N GLU A 49 -20.48 5.62 19.78
CA GLU A 49 -19.99 4.59 20.71
C GLU A 49 -20.70 3.24 20.57
N ASP A 50 -22.00 3.23 20.22
CA ASP A 50 -22.78 2.00 20.07
C ASP A 50 -22.33 1.19 18.87
N ILE A 51 -22.03 1.85 17.74
CA ILE A 51 -21.45 1.20 16.56
C ILE A 51 -20.05 0.62 16.88
N ILE A 52 -19.23 1.34 17.64
CA ILE A 52 -17.90 0.85 18.05
C ILE A 52 -18.05 -0.40 18.93
N ARG A 53 -18.97 -0.38 19.89
CA ARG A 53 -19.27 -1.54 20.74
C ARG A 53 -19.80 -2.72 19.90
N LEU A 54 -20.65 -2.43 18.91
CA LEU A 54 -21.17 -3.46 18.00
C LEU A 54 -20.05 -4.11 17.18
N ILE A 55 -19.12 -3.32 16.61
CA ILE A 55 -17.93 -3.83 15.89
C ILE A 55 -17.11 -4.72 16.81
N SER A 56 -16.77 -4.23 18.01
CA SER A 56 -15.98 -4.96 18.99
C SER A 56 -16.66 -6.28 19.41
N ALA A 57 -17.96 -6.26 19.63
CA ALA A 57 -18.74 -7.47 19.96
C ALA A 57 -18.76 -8.48 18.80
N LYS A 58 -18.98 -8.03 17.55
CA LYS A 58 -18.92 -8.90 16.36
C LYS A 58 -17.56 -9.58 16.17
N LYS A 59 -16.48 -8.92 16.55
CA LYS A 59 -15.11 -9.42 16.47
C LYS A 59 -14.68 -10.23 17.69
N GLY A 60 -15.50 -10.32 18.74
CA GLY A 60 -15.18 -11.01 19.99
C GLY A 60 -13.97 -10.41 20.70
N GLU A 61 -13.82 -9.10 20.68
CA GLU A 61 -12.65 -8.41 21.20
C GLU A 61 -12.65 -8.34 22.75
N PRO A 62 -11.47 -8.40 23.40
CA PRO A 62 -11.36 -8.21 24.84
C PRO A 62 -11.61 -6.74 25.24
N GLU A 63 -12.06 -6.53 26.48
CA GLU A 63 -12.44 -5.21 27.01
C GLU A 63 -11.35 -4.14 26.85
N TRP A 64 -10.06 -4.50 27.01
CA TRP A 64 -8.98 -3.53 26.84
C TRP A 64 -8.91 -2.93 25.43
N LEU A 65 -9.29 -3.70 24.40
CA LEU A 65 -9.30 -3.22 23.03
C LEU A 65 -10.52 -2.34 22.77
N LEU A 66 -11.68 -2.68 23.34
CA LEU A 66 -12.85 -1.82 23.30
C LEU A 66 -12.56 -0.46 23.97
N GLU A 67 -11.91 -0.44 25.11
CA GLU A 67 -11.49 0.80 25.78
C GLU A 67 -10.53 1.62 24.92
N PHE A 68 -9.58 0.97 24.24
CA PHE A 68 -8.67 1.62 23.29
C PHE A 68 -9.46 2.30 22.15
N ARG A 69 -10.45 1.61 21.57
CA ARG A 69 -11.32 2.13 20.51
C ARG A 69 -12.15 3.33 20.97
N LEU A 70 -12.81 3.22 22.09
CA LEU A 70 -13.64 4.29 22.67
C LEU A 70 -12.81 5.53 23.02
N LYS A 71 -11.61 5.35 23.55
CA LYS A 71 -10.68 6.44 23.82
C LYS A 71 -10.23 7.13 22.52
N ALA A 72 -9.94 6.36 21.47
CA ALA A 72 -9.60 6.88 20.15
C ALA A 72 -10.77 7.67 19.54
N PHE A 73 -12.00 7.16 19.63
CA PHE A 73 -13.20 7.84 19.14
C PHE A 73 -13.45 9.18 19.83
N ARG A 74 -13.39 9.22 21.17
CA ARG A 74 -13.54 10.47 21.93
C ARG A 74 -12.46 11.48 21.56
N LYS A 75 -11.23 11.01 21.28
CA LYS A 75 -10.17 11.87 20.77
C LYS A 75 -10.49 12.38 19.37
N TRP A 76 -10.94 11.52 18.47
CA TRP A 76 -11.33 11.87 17.10
C TRP A 76 -12.39 12.97 17.07
N GLN A 77 -13.40 12.92 17.92
CA GLN A 77 -14.44 13.95 18.03
C GLN A 77 -13.91 15.34 18.37
N THR A 78 -12.71 15.44 18.96
CA THR A 78 -12.06 16.72 19.28
C THR A 78 -11.13 17.23 18.18
N MET A 79 -10.91 16.43 17.13
CA MET A 79 -10.00 16.76 16.04
C MET A 79 -10.74 17.36 14.86
N LYS A 80 -10.00 18.02 13.99
CA LYS A 80 -10.49 18.54 12.72
C LYS A 80 -9.75 17.85 11.57
N VAL A 81 -10.42 17.72 10.43
CA VAL A 81 -9.79 17.25 9.19
C VAL A 81 -8.58 18.13 8.87
N PRO A 82 -7.41 17.55 8.58
CA PRO A 82 -6.23 18.33 8.22
C PRO A 82 -6.43 19.10 6.92
N THR A 83 -6.01 20.37 6.89
CA THR A 83 -6.15 21.26 5.71
C THR A 83 -4.79 21.69 5.13
N TRP A 84 -3.69 21.14 5.63
CA TRP A 84 -2.33 21.51 5.22
C TRP A 84 -1.84 20.77 3.98
N ALA A 85 -2.46 19.65 3.60
CA ALA A 85 -2.12 18.92 2.39
C ALA A 85 -2.55 19.71 1.14
N HIS A 86 -1.80 19.53 0.06
CA HIS A 86 -2.14 20.14 -1.24
C HIS A 86 -3.19 19.28 -1.96
N LEU A 87 -4.35 19.17 -1.34
CA LEU A 87 -5.49 18.37 -1.77
C LEU A 87 -6.77 19.18 -1.57
N ASP A 88 -7.64 19.12 -2.56
CA ASP A 88 -9.02 19.61 -2.42
C ASP A 88 -9.90 18.43 -1.97
N ILE A 89 -10.00 18.25 -0.65
CA ILE A 89 -10.75 17.14 -0.04
C ILE A 89 -12.19 17.61 0.13
N PRO A 90 -13.17 17.01 -0.57
CA PRO A 90 -14.58 17.29 -0.37
C PRO A 90 -15.01 17.02 1.07
N GLU A 91 -16.10 17.65 1.49
CA GLU A 91 -16.72 17.34 2.79
C GLU A 91 -17.17 15.88 2.81
N ILE A 92 -16.64 15.11 3.75
CA ILE A 92 -16.97 13.69 3.94
C ILE A 92 -18.02 13.59 5.04
N ASP A 93 -19.18 13.04 4.71
CA ASP A 93 -20.21 12.72 5.70
C ASP A 93 -19.87 11.39 6.40
N PHE A 94 -19.18 11.48 7.53
CA PHE A 94 -18.81 10.33 8.34
C PHE A 94 -20.03 9.61 8.96
N GLN A 95 -21.23 10.17 8.91
CA GLN A 95 -22.46 9.54 9.38
C GLN A 95 -23.16 8.73 8.28
N ALA A 96 -22.81 8.93 7.02
CA ALA A 96 -23.34 8.16 5.89
C ALA A 96 -22.56 6.87 5.60
N ILE A 97 -21.43 6.64 6.25
CA ILE A 97 -20.51 5.51 6.02
C ILE A 97 -20.83 4.37 6.99
N SER A 98 -20.83 3.12 6.50
CA SER A 98 -20.73 1.93 7.35
C SER A 98 -19.27 1.62 7.64
N TYR A 99 -18.95 1.27 8.89
CA TYR A 99 -17.58 1.07 9.38
C TYR A 99 -17.17 -0.40 9.51
N TYR A 100 -18.05 -1.31 9.11
CA TYR A 100 -17.73 -2.73 9.11
C TYR A 100 -18.62 -3.47 8.11
N ALA A 101 -17.99 -4.29 7.29
CA ALA A 101 -18.65 -5.21 6.37
C ALA A 101 -17.89 -6.54 6.37
N ALA A 102 -18.60 -7.66 6.45
CA ALA A 102 -17.99 -8.98 6.42
C ALA A 102 -18.77 -9.90 5.48
N PRO A 103 -18.08 -10.68 4.61
CA PRO A 103 -18.75 -11.71 3.83
C PRO A 103 -19.46 -12.70 4.76
N ARG A 104 -20.71 -13.04 4.46
CA ARG A 104 -21.41 -14.11 5.17
C ARG A 104 -20.90 -15.45 4.67
N THR A 105 -20.11 -16.12 5.49
CA THR A 105 -19.78 -17.52 5.26
C THR A 105 -21.01 -18.38 5.55
N LYS A 106 -21.38 -19.30 4.65
CA LYS A 106 -22.52 -20.22 4.83
C LYS A 106 -22.19 -21.31 5.85
N VAL A 107 -21.57 -20.99 6.97
CA VAL A 107 -21.35 -21.94 8.06
C VAL A 107 -22.67 -22.11 8.82
N LYS A 108 -23.25 -23.31 8.79
CA LYS A 108 -24.33 -23.68 9.71
C LYS A 108 -23.82 -23.53 11.14
N PRO A 109 -24.56 -22.88 12.04
CA PRO A 109 -24.15 -22.76 13.44
C PRO A 109 -24.00 -24.18 14.03
N SER A 110 -22.79 -24.64 14.22
CA SER A 110 -22.51 -25.79 15.05
C SER A 110 -22.80 -25.39 16.49
N ASN A 111 -23.59 -26.20 17.16
CA ASN A 111 -24.11 -26.19 18.52
C ASN A 111 -23.37 -25.21 19.50
N PRO A 112 -24.09 -24.29 20.21
CA PRO A 112 -23.50 -23.26 21.09
C PRO A 112 -22.81 -23.79 22.36
N GLN A 113 -22.61 -25.07 22.53
CA GLN A 113 -22.10 -25.68 23.78
C GLN A 113 -20.67 -26.22 23.73
N THR A 114 -19.97 -26.11 22.62
CA THR A 114 -18.56 -26.49 22.55
C THR A 114 -17.73 -25.32 22.04
N ALA A 115 -17.00 -24.68 22.96
CA ALA A 115 -16.01 -23.63 22.66
C ALA A 115 -14.74 -24.20 22.00
N GLU A 116 -14.91 -25.15 21.07
CA GLU A 116 -13.87 -25.70 20.19
C GLU A 116 -14.34 -25.48 18.74
N GLY A 117 -14.09 -24.31 18.25
CA GLY A 117 -14.44 -23.94 16.88
C GLY A 117 -13.49 -22.85 16.39
N ALA A 118 -12.21 -23.14 16.39
CA ALA A 118 -11.32 -22.54 15.40
C ALA A 118 -11.92 -22.94 14.05
N GLN A 119 -12.47 -21.98 13.30
CA GLN A 119 -12.90 -22.21 11.93
C GLN A 119 -11.68 -22.74 11.17
N THR A 120 -11.70 -24.02 10.90
CA THR A 120 -10.75 -24.61 9.98
C THR A 120 -10.96 -23.93 8.64
N ALA A 121 -9.87 -23.55 8.00
CA ALA A 121 -9.78 -22.84 6.74
C ALA A 121 -10.43 -23.57 5.53
N ASP A 122 -11.23 -24.60 5.75
CA ASP A 122 -11.65 -25.57 4.73
C ASP A 122 -12.96 -25.22 4.02
N GLU A 123 -13.67 -24.14 4.43
CA GLU A 123 -14.91 -23.74 3.76
C GLU A 123 -14.92 -22.24 3.41
N ILE A 124 -13.90 -21.77 2.72
CA ILE A 124 -13.98 -20.48 2.06
C ILE A 124 -14.99 -20.60 0.94
N ASP A 125 -15.91 -19.62 0.87
CA ASP A 125 -16.90 -19.54 -0.22
C ASP A 125 -16.18 -19.60 -1.56
N ALA A 126 -16.61 -20.50 -2.46
CA ALA A 126 -16.02 -20.68 -3.78
C ALA A 126 -15.96 -19.40 -4.61
N GLU A 127 -16.86 -18.44 -4.37
CA GLU A 127 -16.86 -17.15 -5.04
C GLU A 127 -15.72 -16.24 -4.54
N ILE A 128 -15.38 -16.31 -3.25
CA ILE A 128 -14.21 -15.61 -2.69
C ILE A 128 -12.93 -16.20 -3.28
N MET A 129 -12.80 -17.51 -3.33
CA MET A 129 -11.65 -18.18 -3.98
C MET A 129 -11.49 -17.76 -5.42
N LYS A 130 -12.57 -17.81 -6.23
CA LYS A 130 -12.56 -17.35 -7.62
C LYS A 130 -12.17 -15.88 -7.76
N THR A 131 -12.54 -15.04 -6.79
CA THR A 131 -12.18 -13.62 -6.78
C THR A 131 -10.68 -13.45 -6.69
N PHE A 132 -10.04 -14.10 -5.72
CA PHE A 132 -8.59 -14.01 -5.55
C PHE A 132 -7.84 -14.68 -6.72
N ASP A 133 -8.35 -15.78 -7.28
CA ASP A 133 -7.81 -16.38 -8.51
C ASP A 133 -7.84 -15.42 -9.69
N LYS A 134 -8.97 -14.69 -9.92
CA LYS A 134 -9.07 -13.65 -10.95
C LYS A 134 -8.08 -12.50 -10.72
N LEU A 135 -7.79 -12.19 -9.47
CA LEU A 135 -6.80 -11.19 -9.09
C LEU A 135 -5.36 -11.68 -9.27
N GLY A 136 -5.19 -12.99 -9.50
CA GLY A 136 -3.87 -13.61 -9.60
C GLY A 136 -3.20 -13.83 -8.24
N ILE A 137 -3.98 -13.89 -7.16
CA ILE A 137 -3.51 -14.10 -5.78
C ILE A 137 -3.65 -15.59 -5.42
N PRO A 138 -2.55 -16.33 -5.30
CA PRO A 138 -2.60 -17.76 -5.02
C PRO A 138 -2.97 -18.03 -3.55
N LEU A 139 -4.17 -18.53 -3.29
CA LEU A 139 -4.62 -18.92 -1.95
C LEU A 139 -4.36 -20.41 -1.62
N GLU A 140 -3.91 -21.19 -2.60
CA GLU A 140 -3.46 -22.56 -2.39
C GLU A 140 -1.95 -22.58 -2.20
N GLU A 141 -1.48 -23.26 -1.15
CA GLU A 141 -0.04 -23.32 -0.82
C GLU A 141 0.81 -23.90 -1.95
N ARG A 142 0.26 -24.86 -2.74
CA ARG A 142 0.97 -25.42 -3.89
C ARG A 142 1.22 -24.40 -5.00
N ALA A 143 0.27 -23.49 -5.24
CA ALA A 143 0.43 -22.41 -6.21
C ALA A 143 1.35 -21.30 -5.66
N ALA A 144 1.27 -21.04 -4.36
CA ALA A 144 2.12 -20.07 -3.66
C ALA A 144 3.59 -20.56 -3.54
N LEU A 145 3.83 -21.87 -3.51
CA LEU A 145 5.20 -22.43 -3.51
C LEU A 145 6.00 -22.04 -4.76
N ALA A 146 5.34 -21.82 -5.89
CA ALA A 146 6.01 -21.35 -7.11
C ALA A 146 6.59 -19.94 -6.95
N GLY A 147 5.98 -19.09 -6.10
CA GLY A 147 6.43 -17.73 -5.79
C GLY A 147 7.21 -17.59 -4.48
N ASN A 148 7.37 -18.65 -3.68
CA ASN A 148 8.03 -18.65 -2.36
C ASN A 148 7.49 -17.51 -1.44
N MET A 149 6.15 -17.36 -1.38
CA MET A 149 5.45 -16.28 -0.68
C MET A 149 4.29 -16.81 0.16
N ALA A 150 4.18 -16.34 1.41
CA ALA A 150 3.00 -16.54 2.23
C ALA A 150 2.03 -15.36 2.05
N VAL A 151 0.74 -15.67 1.91
CA VAL A 151 -0.30 -14.68 1.62
C VAL A 151 -1.37 -14.68 2.70
N ASP A 152 -1.76 -13.49 3.15
CA ASP A 152 -2.98 -13.22 3.92
C ASP A 152 -3.97 -12.46 3.02
N ALA A 153 -5.13 -13.03 2.79
CA ALA A 153 -6.16 -12.44 1.94
C ALA A 153 -7.26 -11.82 2.80
N VAL A 154 -7.48 -10.53 2.61
CA VAL A 154 -8.50 -9.76 3.35
C VAL A 154 -9.57 -9.27 2.38
N MET A 155 -10.84 -9.59 2.65
CA MET A 155 -11.99 -9.09 1.92
C MET A 155 -12.86 -8.23 2.83
N ASP A 156 -13.04 -6.97 2.46
CA ASP A 156 -13.71 -5.95 3.28
C ASP A 156 -13.09 -5.88 4.70
N SER A 157 -13.81 -6.25 5.72
CA SER A 157 -13.38 -6.12 7.13
C SER A 157 -12.81 -7.40 7.75
N VAL A 158 -12.55 -8.46 6.97
CA VAL A 158 -12.19 -9.77 7.52
C VAL A 158 -11.09 -10.45 6.72
N SER A 159 -10.07 -11.00 7.40
CA SER A 159 -9.13 -11.95 6.81
C SER A 159 -9.86 -13.26 6.51
N VAL A 160 -9.77 -13.70 5.25
CA VAL A 160 -10.46 -14.90 4.76
C VAL A 160 -9.55 -16.11 4.68
N LYS A 161 -8.24 -15.91 4.49
CA LYS A 161 -7.26 -17.00 4.50
C LYS A 161 -5.83 -16.50 4.68
N THR A 162 -5.05 -17.20 5.52
CA THR A 162 -3.60 -17.02 5.65
C THR A 162 -2.90 -18.35 5.31
N THR A 163 -1.94 -18.32 4.38
CA THR A 163 -1.17 -19.50 3.93
C THR A 163 0.12 -19.67 4.71
N PHE A 164 0.72 -20.87 4.72
CA PHE A 164 2.02 -21.22 5.34
C PHE A 164 2.15 -20.93 6.85
N ARG A 165 1.05 -20.86 7.58
CA ARG A 165 1.06 -20.57 9.02
C ARG A 165 1.89 -21.58 9.82
N GLU A 166 1.72 -22.87 9.54
CA GLU A 166 2.44 -23.95 10.25
C GLU A 166 3.94 -23.88 9.96
N THR A 167 4.32 -23.72 8.70
CA THR A 167 5.73 -23.61 8.27
C THR A 167 6.43 -22.41 8.92
N LEU A 168 5.74 -21.28 9.07
CA LEU A 168 6.26 -20.09 9.73
C LEU A 168 6.32 -20.29 11.26
N ALA A 169 5.31 -20.94 11.85
CA ALA A 169 5.23 -21.23 13.27
C ALA A 169 6.36 -22.18 13.74
N GLU A 170 6.83 -23.13 12.90
CA GLU A 170 8.01 -23.97 13.17
C GLU A 170 9.28 -23.13 13.46
N LYS A 171 9.37 -21.92 12.92
CA LYS A 171 10.44 -20.94 13.19
C LYS A 171 10.08 -19.92 14.28
N GLY A 172 8.92 -20.08 14.91
CA GLY A 172 8.39 -19.14 15.88
C GLY A 172 7.89 -17.83 15.28
N ILE A 173 7.73 -17.76 13.95
CA ILE A 173 7.19 -16.58 13.25
C ILE A 173 5.67 -16.62 13.37
N ILE A 174 5.07 -15.52 13.80
CA ILE A 174 3.63 -15.31 13.82
C ILE A 174 3.27 -14.52 12.57
N PHE A 175 2.36 -15.05 11.76
CA PHE A 175 1.74 -14.35 10.64
C PHE A 175 0.25 -14.70 10.61
N CYS A 176 -0.58 -13.73 10.98
CA CYS A 176 -2.02 -13.90 11.09
C CYS A 176 -2.73 -12.54 10.98
N SER A 177 -4.05 -12.54 10.98
CA SER A 177 -4.81 -11.29 11.08
C SER A 177 -4.61 -10.61 12.43
N ILE A 178 -4.73 -9.27 12.46
CA ILE A 178 -4.66 -8.53 13.74
C ILE A 178 -5.78 -8.96 14.70
N SER A 179 -6.95 -9.34 14.18
CA SER A 179 -8.06 -9.85 14.99
C SER A 179 -7.75 -11.16 15.69
N GLU A 180 -7.04 -12.04 15.00
CA GLU A 180 -6.55 -13.29 15.59
C GLU A 180 -5.45 -13.03 16.62
N ALA A 181 -4.47 -12.17 16.28
CA ALA A 181 -3.40 -11.80 17.19
C ALA A 181 -3.90 -11.19 18.51
N VAL A 182 -4.97 -10.41 18.48
CA VAL A 182 -5.62 -9.85 19.67
C VAL A 182 -6.11 -10.94 20.63
N ARG A 183 -6.54 -12.10 20.11
CA ARG A 183 -7.05 -13.22 20.90
C ARG A 183 -5.94 -14.17 21.35
N GLU A 184 -5.03 -14.51 20.42
CA GLU A 184 -4.01 -15.55 20.62
C GLU A 184 -2.69 -15.00 21.20
N HIS A 185 -2.37 -13.73 20.91
CA HIS A 185 -1.13 -13.07 21.34
C HIS A 185 -1.39 -11.71 21.98
N PRO A 186 -2.33 -11.60 22.96
CA PRO A 186 -2.78 -10.32 23.49
C PRO A 186 -1.66 -9.47 24.11
N ASP A 187 -0.66 -10.08 24.71
CA ASP A 187 0.43 -9.35 25.38
C ASP A 187 1.33 -8.63 24.36
N LEU A 188 1.66 -9.30 23.24
CA LEU A 188 2.41 -8.66 22.15
C LEU A 188 1.60 -7.51 21.52
N VAL A 189 0.30 -7.74 21.27
CA VAL A 189 -0.53 -6.68 20.70
C VAL A 189 -0.65 -5.50 21.65
N LYS A 190 -0.85 -5.71 22.96
CA LYS A 190 -0.91 -4.64 23.96
C LYS A 190 0.39 -3.84 24.05
N GLU A 191 1.54 -4.49 23.94
CA GLU A 191 2.84 -3.83 24.00
C GLU A 191 3.06 -2.88 22.82
N TYR A 192 2.66 -3.31 21.61
CA TYR A 192 3.06 -2.62 20.39
C TYR A 192 1.96 -1.81 19.71
N LEU A 193 0.68 -2.16 19.86
CA LEU A 193 -0.43 -1.46 19.22
C LEU A 193 -0.52 0.00 19.66
N GLY A 194 -0.40 0.93 18.73
CA GLY A 194 -0.42 2.36 18.99
C GLY A 194 0.89 2.90 19.59
N SER A 195 1.95 2.09 19.68
CA SER A 195 3.25 2.51 20.21
C SER A 195 4.05 3.38 19.23
N VAL A 196 3.83 3.19 17.93
CA VAL A 196 4.50 3.91 16.84
C VAL A 196 3.58 4.95 16.22
N VAL A 197 2.30 4.61 16.02
CA VAL A 197 1.25 5.54 15.56
C VAL A 197 0.14 5.59 16.61
N PRO A 198 0.26 6.49 17.61
CA PRO A 198 -0.76 6.61 18.65
C PRO A 198 -2.08 7.15 18.08
N PRO A 199 -3.23 6.85 18.71
CA PRO A 199 -4.53 7.37 18.30
C PRO A 199 -4.62 8.90 18.27
N THR A 200 -3.65 9.59 18.87
CA THR A 200 -3.58 11.06 18.91
C THR A 200 -2.74 11.67 17.79
N ASP A 201 -2.20 10.86 16.88
CA ASP A 201 -1.26 11.31 15.86
C ASP A 201 -1.90 12.29 14.86
N ASN A 202 -3.01 11.91 14.27
CA ASN A 202 -3.78 12.73 13.35
C ASN A 202 -5.24 12.28 13.28
N PHE A 203 -6.08 13.05 12.58
CA PHE A 203 -7.52 12.80 12.46
C PHE A 203 -7.85 11.39 11.93
N TYR A 204 -7.19 10.96 10.85
CA TYR A 204 -7.45 9.64 10.26
C TYR A 204 -6.86 8.49 11.07
N ALA A 205 -5.77 8.73 11.80
CA ALA A 205 -5.22 7.76 12.74
C ALA A 205 -6.14 7.55 13.95
N ALA A 206 -6.78 8.61 14.45
CA ALA A 206 -7.78 8.51 15.51
C ALA A 206 -9.02 7.76 15.01
N LEU A 207 -9.51 8.08 13.81
CA LEU A 207 -10.63 7.37 13.16
C LEU A 207 -10.32 5.89 13.01
N ASN A 208 -9.20 5.54 12.37
CA ASN A 208 -8.79 4.14 12.21
C ASN A 208 -8.71 3.43 13.56
N SER A 209 -8.07 4.03 14.56
CA SER A 209 -7.94 3.43 15.90
C SER A 209 -9.29 3.15 16.57
N ALA A 210 -10.32 3.91 16.24
CA ALA A 210 -11.67 3.68 16.76
C ALA A 210 -12.39 2.52 16.04
N VAL A 211 -12.18 2.35 14.72
CA VAL A 211 -13.02 1.48 13.89
C VAL A 211 -12.26 0.43 13.07
N PHE A 212 -10.94 0.30 13.19
CA PHE A 212 -10.19 -0.65 12.39
C PHE A 212 -10.80 -2.05 12.46
N SER A 213 -10.88 -2.69 11.31
CA SER A 213 -11.55 -3.98 11.18
C SER A 213 -10.58 -5.13 11.19
N ASP A 214 -9.72 -5.23 10.19
CA ASP A 214 -8.67 -6.23 10.14
C ASP A 214 -7.38 -5.66 9.53
N GLY A 215 -6.39 -6.48 9.34
CA GLY A 215 -5.07 -6.18 8.85
C GLY A 215 -4.11 -7.26 9.32
N SER A 216 -2.84 -7.11 9.06
CA SER A 216 -1.86 -8.14 9.36
C SER A 216 -1.12 -7.90 10.68
N PHE A 217 -0.90 -8.99 11.37
CA PHE A 217 0.04 -9.06 12.49
C PHE A 217 1.21 -9.97 12.12
N VAL A 218 2.43 -9.43 12.24
CA VAL A 218 3.67 -10.22 12.03
C VAL A 218 4.60 -10.00 13.20
N TYR A 219 5.08 -11.11 13.77
CA TYR A 219 6.18 -11.11 14.72
C TYR A 219 7.27 -12.08 14.24
N VAL A 220 8.48 -11.58 14.06
CA VAL A 220 9.66 -12.39 13.72
C VAL A 220 10.59 -12.40 14.93
N PRO A 221 10.83 -13.59 15.54
CA PRO A 221 11.61 -13.71 16.75
C PRO A 221 13.08 -13.33 16.57
N LYS A 222 13.76 -13.11 17.68
CA LYS A 222 15.18 -12.75 17.74
C LYS A 222 16.07 -13.69 16.94
N GLY A 223 16.88 -13.10 16.04
CA GLY A 223 17.86 -13.81 15.21
C GLY A 223 17.26 -14.64 14.07
N VAL A 224 15.95 -14.62 13.90
CA VAL A 224 15.26 -15.38 12.84
C VAL A 224 15.19 -14.55 11.55
N ARG A 225 15.59 -15.17 10.43
CA ARG A 225 15.33 -14.63 9.10
C ARG A 225 14.08 -15.31 8.54
N CYS A 226 13.08 -14.50 8.21
CA CYS A 226 11.88 -15.01 7.57
C CYS A 226 12.26 -15.71 6.25
N PRO A 227 11.89 -16.99 6.04
CA PRO A 227 12.38 -17.77 4.94
C PRO A 227 11.73 -17.42 3.59
N MET A 228 10.65 -16.68 3.61
CA MET A 228 9.86 -16.31 2.44
C MET A 228 9.33 -14.88 2.55
N GLU A 229 8.90 -14.32 1.43
CA GLU A 229 8.15 -13.05 1.42
C GLU A 229 6.80 -13.26 2.11
N LEU A 230 6.39 -12.32 2.95
CA LEU A 230 5.03 -12.27 3.48
C LEU A 230 4.24 -11.22 2.71
N SER A 231 3.00 -11.53 2.37
CA SER A 231 2.15 -10.60 1.62
C SER A 231 0.75 -10.55 2.21
N THR A 232 0.16 -9.37 2.24
CA THR A 232 -1.27 -9.21 2.49
C THR A 232 -1.93 -8.51 1.33
N TYR A 233 -3.05 -9.05 0.90
CA TYR A 233 -3.83 -8.50 -0.18
C TYR A 233 -5.21 -8.08 0.30
N PHE A 234 -5.50 -6.78 0.16
CA PHE A 234 -6.76 -6.18 0.57
C PHE A 234 -7.68 -5.96 -0.63
N ARG A 235 -8.91 -6.46 -0.53
CA ARG A 235 -9.96 -6.26 -1.51
C ARG A 235 -11.18 -5.61 -0.89
N ILE A 236 -11.48 -4.38 -1.26
CA ILE A 236 -12.78 -3.77 -0.98
C ILE A 236 -13.79 -4.38 -1.94
N ASN A 237 -14.95 -4.83 -1.44
CA ASN A 237 -16.02 -5.37 -2.26
C ASN A 237 -17.38 -4.74 -1.94
N ALA A 238 -17.69 -4.46 -0.68
CA ALA A 238 -18.96 -3.88 -0.26
C ALA A 238 -19.07 -2.40 -0.64
N GLY A 239 -20.23 -1.97 -1.16
CA GLY A 239 -20.55 -0.56 -1.44
C GLY A 239 -20.98 0.19 -0.18
N LYS A 240 -20.89 1.52 -0.17
CA LYS A 240 -21.25 2.42 0.94
C LYS A 240 -20.55 2.10 2.27
N THR A 241 -19.41 1.42 2.21
CA THR A 241 -18.62 1.06 3.37
C THR A 241 -17.25 1.72 3.28
N GLY A 242 -16.67 2.06 4.43
CA GLY A 242 -15.26 2.41 4.52
C GLY A 242 -14.40 1.17 4.78
N GLN A 243 -13.14 1.24 4.39
CA GLN A 243 -12.13 0.22 4.69
C GLN A 243 -11.12 0.79 5.69
N PHE A 244 -10.94 0.09 6.83
CA PHE A 244 -10.12 0.57 7.94
C PHE A 244 -9.15 -0.52 8.38
N GLU A 245 -7.97 -0.53 7.79
CA GLU A 245 -6.97 -1.58 8.00
C GLU A 245 -5.96 -1.15 9.06
N ARG A 246 -5.47 -2.13 9.83
CA ARG A 246 -4.38 -1.90 10.78
C ARG A 246 -3.38 -3.03 10.76
N THR A 247 -2.19 -2.73 10.27
CA THR A 247 -1.07 -3.67 10.17
C THR A 247 -0.02 -3.35 11.23
N LEU A 248 0.45 -4.40 11.93
CA LEU A 248 1.48 -4.31 12.95
C LEU A 248 2.59 -5.32 12.70
N LEU A 249 3.78 -4.84 12.37
CA LEU A 249 4.95 -5.67 12.04
C LEU A 249 6.05 -5.46 13.10
N ILE A 250 6.53 -6.56 13.65
CA ILE A 250 7.57 -6.54 14.69
C ILE A 250 8.70 -7.46 14.26
N ALA A 251 9.88 -6.90 14.00
CA ALA A 251 11.12 -7.65 13.82
C ALA A 251 11.97 -7.51 15.07
N ASP A 252 12.11 -8.60 15.81
CA ASP A 252 12.91 -8.62 17.06
C ASP A 252 14.40 -8.55 16.75
N GLU A 253 15.26 -8.53 17.76
CA GLU A 253 16.70 -8.30 17.63
C GLU A 253 17.34 -9.26 16.62
N GLY A 254 18.02 -8.69 15.61
CA GLY A 254 18.70 -9.44 14.55
C GLY A 254 17.78 -10.17 13.58
N ALA A 255 16.47 -9.92 13.62
CA ALA A 255 15.49 -10.53 12.73
C ALA A 255 15.49 -9.90 11.33
N TYR A 256 15.00 -10.64 10.35
CA TYR A 256 14.77 -10.15 8.99
C TYR A 256 13.35 -10.45 8.53
N LEU A 257 12.70 -9.44 7.98
CA LEU A 257 11.36 -9.52 7.41
C LEU A 257 11.29 -8.77 6.08
N SER A 258 10.74 -9.43 5.05
CA SER A 258 10.26 -8.76 3.84
C SER A 258 8.75 -8.94 3.75
N TYR A 259 8.04 -7.83 3.63
CA TYR A 259 6.58 -7.79 3.65
C TYR A 259 6.06 -6.91 2.53
N LEU A 260 5.02 -7.39 1.87
CA LEU A 260 4.36 -6.71 0.77
C LEU A 260 2.86 -6.54 1.04
N GLU A 261 2.33 -5.39 0.65
CA GLU A 261 0.91 -5.07 0.72
C GLU A 261 0.37 -4.73 -0.67
N GLY A 262 -0.65 -5.44 -1.10
CA GLY A 262 -1.41 -5.17 -2.31
C GLY A 262 -2.84 -4.75 -1.98
N CYS A 263 -3.36 -3.75 -2.70
CA CYS A 263 -4.72 -3.24 -2.45
C CYS A 263 -5.46 -2.99 -3.76
N THR A 264 -6.72 -3.40 -3.82
CA THR A 264 -7.61 -3.12 -4.97
C THR A 264 -9.05 -2.83 -4.52
N ALA A 265 -9.78 -2.11 -5.38
CA ALA A 265 -11.21 -1.88 -5.23
C ALA A 265 -11.95 -2.02 -6.56
N PRO A 266 -13.26 -2.39 -6.57
CA PRO A 266 -14.07 -2.39 -7.77
C PRO A 266 -14.39 -0.98 -8.25
N MET A 267 -14.80 -0.84 -9.51
CA MET A 267 -15.34 0.40 -10.04
C MET A 267 -16.73 0.67 -9.44
N ARG A 268 -16.94 1.87 -8.90
CA ARG A 268 -18.22 2.34 -8.37
C ARG A 268 -18.38 3.84 -8.61
N ASP A 269 -19.62 4.27 -8.89
CA ASP A 269 -19.97 5.69 -9.09
C ASP A 269 -20.05 6.48 -7.76
N GLU A 270 -19.60 5.89 -6.67
CA GLU A 270 -19.57 6.51 -5.34
C GLU A 270 -18.14 6.62 -4.82
N ASN A 271 -17.89 7.62 -3.97
CA ASN A 271 -16.63 7.71 -3.27
C ASN A 271 -16.62 6.78 -2.06
N GLN A 272 -15.52 6.07 -1.86
CA GLN A 272 -15.31 5.21 -0.71
C GLN A 272 -14.09 5.67 0.10
N LEU A 273 -14.24 5.68 1.42
CA LEU A 273 -13.19 6.05 2.34
C LEU A 273 -12.31 4.84 2.68
N HIS A 274 -11.03 4.95 2.41
CA HIS A 274 -10.00 4.03 2.91
C HIS A 274 -9.10 4.78 3.90
N ALA A 275 -9.02 4.32 5.13
CA ALA A 275 -8.11 4.89 6.12
C ALA A 275 -7.34 3.77 6.83
N ALA A 276 -6.04 3.66 6.55
CA ALA A 276 -5.20 2.59 7.05
C ALA A 276 -4.07 3.09 7.95
N ILE A 277 -3.64 2.22 8.86
CA ILE A 277 -2.43 2.43 9.68
C ILE A 277 -1.50 1.23 9.53
N VAL A 278 -0.21 1.52 9.36
CA VAL A 278 0.87 0.54 9.45
C VAL A 278 1.87 0.98 10.50
N GLU A 279 2.12 0.10 11.46
CA GLU A 279 3.14 0.27 12.49
C GLU A 279 4.24 -0.77 12.31
N ILE A 280 5.50 -0.33 12.29
CA ILE A 280 6.66 -1.23 12.16
C ILE A 280 7.65 -0.96 13.30
N VAL A 281 7.98 -2.02 14.03
CA VAL A 281 9.01 -1.98 15.07
C VAL A 281 10.20 -2.81 14.62
N VAL A 282 11.35 -2.14 14.42
CA VAL A 282 12.59 -2.79 13.97
C VAL A 282 13.61 -2.71 15.10
N ARG A 283 13.74 -3.80 15.85
CA ARG A 283 14.61 -3.89 17.03
C ARG A 283 16.09 -3.87 16.62
N LYS A 284 16.97 -3.89 17.60
CA LYS A 284 18.43 -3.83 17.39
C LYS A 284 18.90 -4.87 16.36
N ASP A 285 19.78 -4.44 15.44
CA ASP A 285 20.38 -5.27 14.39
C ASP A 285 19.38 -5.94 13.42
N ALA A 286 18.08 -5.61 13.50
CA ALA A 286 17.04 -6.17 12.64
C ALA A 286 16.89 -5.38 11.33
N GLU A 287 16.32 -6.04 10.31
CA GLU A 287 16.04 -5.44 9.01
C GLU A 287 14.61 -5.75 8.57
N VAL A 288 13.89 -4.72 8.15
CA VAL A 288 12.55 -4.85 7.56
C VAL A 288 12.53 -4.17 6.20
N LYS A 289 12.05 -4.89 5.19
CA LYS A 289 11.64 -4.35 3.89
C LYS A 289 10.13 -4.36 3.80
N TYR A 290 9.55 -3.21 3.54
CA TYR A 290 8.12 -3.07 3.37
C TYR A 290 7.82 -2.47 2.00
N SER A 291 7.07 -3.22 1.19
CA SER A 291 6.68 -2.80 -0.15
C SER A 291 5.17 -2.67 -0.25
N THR A 292 4.68 -1.69 -1.02
CA THR A 292 3.27 -1.60 -1.37
C THR A 292 3.09 -1.35 -2.86
N VAL A 293 2.11 -2.05 -3.43
CA VAL A 293 1.58 -1.77 -4.77
C VAL A 293 0.09 -1.52 -4.62
N GLN A 294 -0.34 -0.27 -4.79
CA GLN A 294 -1.74 0.12 -4.66
C GLN A 294 -2.34 0.44 -6.02
N ASN A 295 -3.47 -0.20 -6.28
CA ASN A 295 -4.24 -0.02 -7.49
C ASN A 295 -5.73 0.18 -7.14
N TRP A 296 -6.04 1.37 -6.66
CA TRP A 296 -7.39 1.75 -6.31
C TRP A 296 -8.17 2.24 -7.54
N TYR A 297 -9.48 2.22 -7.46
CA TYR A 297 -10.31 2.83 -8.48
C TYR A 297 -10.22 4.37 -8.39
N PRO A 298 -9.84 5.06 -9.49
CA PRO A 298 -9.58 6.51 -9.47
C PRO A 298 -10.83 7.39 -9.59
N GLY A 299 -11.99 6.83 -9.85
CA GLY A 299 -13.16 7.51 -10.38
C GLY A 299 -13.26 7.40 -11.90
N ASP A 300 -14.35 7.90 -12.47
CA ASP A 300 -14.58 7.91 -13.90
C ASP A 300 -13.78 9.02 -14.62
N LYS A 301 -13.93 9.09 -15.95
CA LYS A 301 -13.25 10.10 -16.79
C LYS A 301 -13.59 11.56 -16.44
N ASP A 302 -14.69 11.79 -15.74
CA ASP A 302 -15.15 13.10 -15.32
C ASP A 302 -14.77 13.39 -13.85
N GLY A 303 -14.00 12.48 -13.22
CA GLY A 303 -13.54 12.60 -11.82
C GLY A 303 -14.58 12.24 -10.77
N LYS A 304 -15.66 11.53 -11.16
CA LYS A 304 -16.73 11.14 -10.25
C LYS A 304 -16.47 9.74 -9.66
N GLY A 305 -16.74 9.59 -8.38
CA GLY A 305 -16.49 8.33 -7.66
C GLY A 305 -15.01 8.18 -7.27
N GLY A 306 -14.60 6.96 -6.99
CA GLY A 306 -13.23 6.61 -6.66
C GLY A 306 -12.90 6.60 -5.16
N ILE A 307 -11.72 6.12 -4.84
CA ILE A 307 -11.28 5.90 -3.46
C ILE A 307 -10.61 7.15 -2.89
N TYR A 308 -10.98 7.54 -1.67
CA TYR A 308 -10.25 8.48 -0.83
C TYR A 308 -9.32 7.69 0.08
N ASN A 309 -8.03 7.73 -0.22
CA ASN A 309 -6.99 6.88 0.36
C ASN A 309 -6.15 7.67 1.38
N PHE A 310 -6.51 7.59 2.66
CA PHE A 310 -5.83 8.27 3.77
C PHE A 310 -5.04 7.30 4.63
N VAL A 311 -3.71 7.28 4.48
CA VAL A 311 -2.86 6.25 5.08
C VAL A 311 -1.76 6.86 5.94
N THR A 312 -1.63 6.35 7.16
CA THR A 312 -0.53 6.67 8.08
C THR A 312 0.35 5.44 8.27
N LYS A 313 1.58 5.47 7.76
CA LYS A 313 2.58 4.41 7.96
C LYS A 313 3.75 4.95 8.75
N ARG A 314 4.19 4.23 9.79
CA ARG A 314 5.37 4.64 10.56
C ARG A 314 6.16 3.45 11.07
N GLY A 315 7.48 3.53 10.90
CA GLY A 315 8.43 2.62 11.52
C GLY A 315 9.27 3.31 12.57
N ILE A 316 9.76 2.52 13.51
CA ILE A 316 10.78 2.93 14.47
C ILE A 316 11.96 1.96 14.39
N THR A 317 13.18 2.50 14.23
CA THR A 317 14.40 1.70 14.13
C THR A 317 15.27 1.93 15.36
N TYR A 318 15.73 0.81 15.94
CA TYR A 318 16.66 0.81 17.07
C TYR A 318 18.11 0.69 16.58
N GLU A 319 19.05 0.43 17.48
CA GLU A 319 20.49 0.40 17.19
C GLU A 319 20.84 -0.54 16.02
N ASN A 320 21.59 -0.05 15.04
CA ASN A 320 22.01 -0.72 13.80
C ASN A 320 20.85 -1.25 12.92
N ALA A 321 19.59 -0.97 13.27
CA ALA A 321 18.43 -1.50 12.56
C ALA A 321 18.24 -0.80 11.20
N ARG A 322 17.56 -1.48 10.28
CA ARG A 322 17.30 -1.00 8.92
C ARG A 322 15.82 -1.12 8.56
N LEU A 323 15.25 -0.06 8.00
CA LEU A 323 13.89 -0.06 7.46
C LEU A 323 13.92 0.48 6.03
N SER A 324 13.39 -0.28 5.09
CA SER A 324 13.19 0.18 3.70
C SER A 324 11.71 0.22 3.36
N TRP A 325 11.24 1.36 2.89
CA TRP A 325 9.93 1.55 2.32
C TRP A 325 10.03 1.61 0.79
N THR A 326 9.25 0.78 0.09
CA THR A 326 9.08 0.89 -1.36
C THR A 326 7.60 1.00 -1.67
N GLN A 327 7.18 2.01 -2.44
CA GLN A 327 5.77 2.16 -2.77
C GLN A 327 5.53 2.54 -4.23
N VAL A 328 4.49 1.94 -4.78
CA VAL A 328 3.90 2.29 -6.06
C VAL A 328 2.45 2.66 -5.83
N GLU A 329 2.13 3.93 -6.05
CA GLU A 329 0.80 4.49 -5.83
C GLU A 329 0.18 4.78 -7.19
N THR A 330 -0.89 4.06 -7.51
CA THR A 330 -1.71 4.31 -8.68
C THR A 330 -3.19 4.26 -8.31
N GLY A 331 -4.01 4.88 -9.11
CA GLY A 331 -5.43 4.97 -8.81
C GLY A 331 -5.71 5.97 -7.68
N SER A 332 -6.81 5.77 -6.96
CA SER A 332 -7.42 6.70 -6.00
C SER A 332 -7.84 8.04 -6.59
N ALA A 333 -9.01 8.51 -6.22
CA ALA A 333 -9.41 9.90 -6.54
C ALA A 333 -8.57 10.89 -5.74
N ILE A 334 -8.34 10.60 -4.45
CA ILE A 334 -7.52 11.40 -3.55
C ILE A 334 -6.58 10.47 -2.77
N THR A 335 -5.28 10.78 -2.78
CA THR A 335 -4.26 10.07 -1.98
C THR A 335 -3.60 11.02 -0.99
N TRP A 336 -3.63 10.67 0.30
CA TRP A 336 -2.94 11.34 1.40
C TRP A 336 -2.12 10.28 2.16
N LYS A 337 -0.80 10.21 1.89
CA LYS A 337 0.01 9.09 2.38
C LYS A 337 1.47 9.47 2.62
N TYR A 338 1.90 9.34 3.89
CA TYR A 338 3.27 9.70 4.30
C TYR A 338 3.89 8.59 5.15
N PRO A 339 4.50 7.56 4.54
CA PRO A 339 5.37 6.65 5.27
C PRO A 339 6.46 7.40 6.00
N SER A 340 6.76 7.00 7.22
CA SER A 340 7.74 7.69 8.04
C SER A 340 8.63 6.73 8.82
N CYS A 341 9.81 7.20 9.22
CA CYS A 341 10.71 6.44 10.08
C CYS A 341 11.27 7.32 11.20
N ILE A 342 11.20 6.81 12.42
CA ILE A 342 11.88 7.36 13.59
C ILE A 342 13.19 6.58 13.77
N LEU A 343 14.32 7.17 13.36
CA LEU A 343 15.65 6.60 13.52
C LEU A 343 16.12 6.86 14.96
N ARG A 344 15.65 6.02 15.88
CA ARG A 344 15.83 6.20 17.32
C ARG A 344 17.18 5.70 17.81
N GLY A 345 17.61 4.55 17.30
CA GLY A 345 18.87 3.92 17.70
C GLY A 345 20.09 4.45 16.94
N ASP A 346 21.25 4.38 17.57
CA ASP A 346 22.51 4.75 16.92
C ASP A 346 22.80 3.85 15.71
N ASN A 347 23.40 4.40 14.67
CA ASN A 347 23.74 3.74 13.40
C ASN A 347 22.52 3.17 12.62
N SER A 348 21.29 3.48 13.01
CA SER A 348 20.12 3.00 12.28
C SER A 348 19.96 3.68 10.92
N THR A 349 19.35 2.99 9.98
CA THR A 349 19.17 3.45 8.61
C THR A 349 17.72 3.33 8.16
N ALA A 350 17.26 4.26 7.33
CA ALA A 350 15.95 4.19 6.70
C ALA A 350 16.04 4.62 5.23
N GLU A 351 15.30 3.91 4.38
CA GLU A 351 15.19 4.21 2.95
C GLU A 351 13.72 4.38 2.57
N PHE A 352 13.47 5.27 1.62
CA PHE A 352 12.16 5.48 1.03
C PHE A 352 12.30 5.61 -0.48
N TYR A 353 11.68 4.70 -1.19
CA TYR A 353 11.59 4.69 -2.65
C TYR A 353 10.13 4.73 -3.03
N SER A 354 9.71 5.71 -3.83
CA SER A 354 8.33 5.84 -4.24
C SER A 354 8.17 6.26 -5.69
N VAL A 355 7.11 5.73 -6.32
CA VAL A 355 6.54 6.29 -7.54
C VAL A 355 5.06 6.55 -7.30
N ALA A 356 4.61 7.75 -7.59
CA ALA A 356 3.19 8.13 -7.52
C ALA A 356 2.75 8.59 -8.91
N VAL A 357 1.72 7.94 -9.45
CA VAL A 357 1.17 8.25 -10.77
C VAL A 357 -0.25 8.74 -10.64
N THR A 358 -0.51 9.90 -11.19
CA THR A 358 -1.84 10.52 -11.22
C THR A 358 -2.24 10.87 -12.64
N ASN A 359 -3.51 10.66 -12.99
CA ASN A 359 -4.09 10.98 -14.29
C ASN A 359 -5.49 11.57 -14.08
N ASN A 360 -6.09 12.10 -15.16
CA ASN A 360 -7.42 12.71 -15.15
C ASN A 360 -7.56 13.76 -14.02
N TYR A 361 -8.48 13.58 -13.09
CA TYR A 361 -8.74 14.51 -11.97
C TYR A 361 -8.19 14.03 -10.63
N GLN A 362 -7.31 13.03 -10.64
CA GLN A 362 -6.72 12.50 -9.43
C GLN A 362 -5.86 13.54 -8.70
N GLN A 363 -5.87 13.47 -7.38
CA GLN A 363 -5.04 14.30 -6.53
C GLN A 363 -4.21 13.41 -5.60
N ALA A 364 -2.92 13.66 -5.51
CA ALA A 364 -2.03 12.97 -4.58
C ALA A 364 -1.16 13.99 -3.83
N ASP A 365 -1.15 13.93 -2.50
CA ASP A 365 -0.11 14.54 -1.67
C ASP A 365 0.55 13.39 -0.90
N THR A 366 1.68 12.94 -1.42
CA THR A 366 2.44 11.82 -0.88
C THR A 366 3.81 12.30 -0.39
N GLY A 367 4.55 11.40 0.26
CA GLY A 367 5.90 11.75 0.68
C GLY A 367 6.36 10.95 1.86
N THR A 368 7.31 11.50 2.62
CA THR A 368 7.89 10.76 3.75
C THR A 368 8.37 11.68 4.85
N LYS A 369 8.53 11.12 6.05
CA LYS A 369 9.11 11.81 7.20
C LYS A 369 10.25 10.99 7.77
N MET A 370 11.47 11.53 7.78
CA MET A 370 12.65 10.91 8.38
C MET A 370 13.07 11.69 9.61
N ILE A 371 12.91 11.08 10.78
CA ILE A 371 13.15 11.73 12.09
C ILE A 371 14.37 11.07 12.73
N HIS A 372 15.49 11.76 12.72
CA HIS A 372 16.76 11.29 13.27
C HIS A 372 16.91 11.69 14.73
N ILE A 373 17.06 10.70 15.60
CA ILE A 373 17.25 10.87 17.06
C ILE A 373 18.62 10.32 17.48
N GLY A 374 18.99 9.12 17.00
CA GLY A 374 20.25 8.45 17.28
C GLY A 374 21.44 9.07 16.55
N LYS A 375 22.65 8.71 16.95
CA LYS A 375 23.92 9.13 16.34
C LYS A 375 24.22 8.31 15.08
N ASN A 376 24.93 8.89 14.14
CA ASN A 376 25.38 8.25 12.89
C ASN A 376 24.21 7.66 12.06
N THR A 377 23.00 8.15 12.26
CA THR A 377 21.83 7.67 11.54
C THR A 377 21.83 8.13 10.09
N ARG A 378 21.30 7.33 9.19
CA ARG A 378 21.26 7.64 7.75
C ARG A 378 19.88 7.43 7.18
N SER A 379 19.46 8.36 6.30
CA SER A 379 18.27 8.17 5.50
C SER A 379 18.49 8.52 4.04
N ARG A 380 17.80 7.79 3.15
CA ARG A 380 17.78 8.04 1.71
C ARG A 380 16.33 8.12 1.25
N ILE A 381 16.01 9.13 0.46
CA ILE A 381 14.70 9.36 -0.11
C ILE A 381 14.86 9.47 -1.62
N VAL A 382 14.11 8.65 -2.37
CA VAL A 382 13.97 8.77 -3.82
C VAL A 382 12.48 8.74 -4.14
N SER A 383 11.94 9.85 -4.60
CA SER A 383 10.53 9.99 -4.93
C SER A 383 10.36 10.42 -6.39
N LYS A 384 9.56 9.68 -7.13
CA LYS A 384 9.22 9.94 -8.53
C LYS A 384 7.72 10.24 -8.64
N GLY A 385 7.38 11.45 -9.06
CA GLY A 385 6.00 11.85 -9.35
C GLY A 385 5.74 11.84 -10.86
N ILE A 386 4.59 11.32 -11.29
CA ILE A 386 4.15 11.37 -12.69
C ILE A 386 2.73 11.93 -12.69
N SER A 387 2.52 13.01 -13.43
CA SER A 387 1.22 13.66 -13.54
C SER A 387 0.78 13.76 -14.98
N ALA A 388 -0.48 13.41 -15.25
CA ALA A 388 -1.10 13.47 -16.57
C ALA A 388 -2.52 14.06 -16.50
N GLY A 389 -3.10 14.43 -17.64
CA GLY A 389 -4.45 14.99 -17.73
C GLY A 389 -4.59 16.29 -16.94
N HIS A 390 -5.53 16.35 -15.99
CA HIS A 390 -5.78 17.47 -15.09
C HIS A 390 -5.31 17.21 -13.65
N SER A 391 -4.55 16.13 -13.44
CA SER A 391 -4.19 15.66 -12.12
C SER A 391 -3.20 16.58 -11.39
N GLN A 392 -3.19 16.48 -10.07
CA GLN A 392 -2.26 17.20 -9.20
C GLN A 392 -1.48 16.21 -8.34
N ASN A 393 -0.15 16.26 -8.43
CA ASN A 393 0.73 15.37 -7.68
C ASN A 393 1.69 16.20 -6.82
N ALA A 394 1.63 16.01 -5.52
CA ALA A 394 2.47 16.72 -4.57
C ALA A 394 3.37 15.72 -3.81
N TYR A 395 4.64 16.05 -3.70
CA TYR A 395 5.58 15.40 -2.79
C TYR A 395 5.83 16.28 -1.57
N ARG A 396 5.69 15.72 -0.37
CA ARG A 396 5.98 16.40 0.89
C ARG A 396 7.00 15.62 1.71
N GLY A 397 8.17 16.20 1.94
CA GLY A 397 9.27 15.55 2.65
C GLY A 397 9.65 16.28 3.92
N LEU A 398 9.54 15.62 5.09
CA LEU A 398 10.08 16.12 6.35
C LEU A 398 11.36 15.37 6.70
N VAL A 399 12.48 16.09 6.85
CA VAL A 399 13.71 15.59 7.44
C VAL A 399 14.00 16.35 8.72
N LYS A 400 13.88 15.66 9.86
CA LYS A 400 14.13 16.27 11.17
C LYS A 400 15.35 15.60 11.83
N MET A 401 16.38 16.39 12.10
CA MET A 401 17.57 15.96 12.82
C MET A 401 17.60 16.59 14.20
N GLY A 402 17.37 15.75 15.23
CA GLY A 402 17.31 16.16 16.63
C GLY A 402 18.69 16.60 17.18
N LEU A 403 18.69 17.25 18.34
CA LEU A 403 19.92 17.71 19.01
C LEU A 403 20.95 16.61 19.24
N LYS A 404 20.50 15.38 19.47
CA LYS A 404 21.38 14.20 19.76
C LYS A 404 21.82 13.46 18.51
N ALA A 405 21.30 13.80 17.32
CA ALA A 405 21.58 13.12 16.04
C ALA A 405 22.94 13.53 15.46
N THR A 406 24.00 13.27 16.21
CA THR A 406 25.39 13.57 15.80
C THR A 406 25.76 12.76 14.57
N ASN A 407 26.38 13.40 13.57
CA ASN A 407 26.79 12.82 12.29
C ASN A 407 25.63 12.17 11.50
N ALA A 408 24.40 12.57 11.77
CA ALA A 408 23.26 12.12 10.98
C ALA A 408 23.35 12.62 9.53
N ARG A 409 22.94 11.81 8.57
CA ARG A 409 22.94 12.15 7.14
C ARG A 409 21.63 11.83 6.47
N ASN A 410 21.17 12.72 5.62
CA ASN A 410 20.05 12.49 4.71
C ASN A 410 20.45 12.84 3.28
N PHE A 411 19.98 12.03 2.34
CA PHE A 411 19.93 12.36 0.92
C PHE A 411 18.49 12.26 0.46
N SER A 412 17.96 13.30 -0.20
CA SER A 412 16.62 13.36 -0.74
C SER A 412 16.64 13.77 -2.20
N GLN A 413 16.04 12.96 -3.06
CA GLN A 413 15.82 13.23 -4.48
C GLN A 413 14.31 13.14 -4.78
N CYS A 414 13.77 14.23 -5.35
CA CYS A 414 12.35 14.34 -5.66
C CYS A 414 12.19 14.80 -7.10
N ASP A 415 11.85 13.89 -8.00
CA ASP A 415 11.71 14.19 -9.41
C ASP A 415 10.23 14.10 -9.82
N SER A 416 9.81 15.01 -10.69
CA SER A 416 8.46 15.04 -11.25
C SER A 416 8.49 15.07 -12.77
N LEU A 417 7.64 14.24 -13.39
CA LEU A 417 7.44 14.17 -14.83
C LEU A 417 6.01 14.60 -15.17
N LEU A 418 5.87 15.59 -16.04
CA LEU A 418 4.58 16.09 -16.51
C LEU A 418 4.28 15.55 -17.93
N LEU A 419 3.09 14.97 -18.08
CA LEU A 419 2.54 14.47 -19.33
C LEU A 419 1.32 15.32 -19.70
N GLY A 420 1.55 16.43 -20.41
CA GLY A 420 0.51 17.38 -20.81
C GLY A 420 0.69 18.75 -20.17
N ASP A 421 -0.30 19.65 -20.41
CA ASP A 421 -0.23 21.06 -20.06
C ASP A 421 -1.13 21.45 -18.87
N GLN A 422 -2.03 20.59 -18.45
CA GLN A 422 -3.04 20.90 -17.43
C GLN A 422 -2.81 20.16 -16.10
N CYS A 423 -1.84 19.24 -16.07
CA CYS A 423 -1.44 18.57 -14.83
C CYS A 423 -0.41 19.39 -14.03
N GLY A 424 -0.36 19.14 -12.73
CA GLY A 424 0.54 19.85 -11.82
C GLY A 424 1.47 18.91 -11.04
N ALA A 425 2.66 19.44 -10.72
CA ALA A 425 3.59 18.81 -9.80
C ALA A 425 4.06 19.81 -8.75
N HIS A 426 4.04 19.41 -7.49
CA HIS A 426 4.36 20.27 -6.35
C HIS A 426 5.33 19.58 -5.42
N THR A 427 6.29 20.34 -4.86
CA THR A 427 7.28 19.79 -3.92
C THR A 427 7.35 20.69 -2.68
N PHE A 428 7.16 20.06 -1.50
CA PHE A 428 7.15 20.75 -0.21
C PHE A 428 8.24 20.14 0.70
N PRO A 429 9.51 20.52 0.58
CA PRO A 429 10.56 20.08 1.49
C PRO A 429 10.48 20.82 2.81
N ASP A 430 10.57 20.10 3.92
CA ASP A 430 10.68 20.65 5.27
C ASP A 430 11.89 20.04 5.99
N MET A 431 12.89 20.85 6.31
CA MET A 431 14.17 20.41 6.86
C MET A 431 14.48 21.11 8.17
N ILE A 432 14.36 20.38 9.28
CA ILE A 432 14.61 20.85 10.64
C ILE A 432 15.91 20.24 11.16
N ILE A 433 16.99 21.00 11.13
CA ILE A 433 18.31 20.52 11.51
C ILE A 433 18.74 21.22 12.80
N SER A 434 18.76 20.48 13.92
CA SER A 434 19.13 20.99 15.23
C SER A 434 20.54 20.60 15.68
N ASN A 435 21.24 19.72 14.95
CA ASN A 435 22.62 19.29 15.28
C ASN A 435 23.61 19.81 14.22
N PRO A 436 24.69 20.54 14.62
CA PRO A 436 25.62 21.16 13.69
C PRO A 436 26.51 20.16 12.91
N THR A 437 26.58 18.90 13.33
CA THR A 437 27.34 17.83 12.63
C THR A 437 26.50 17.07 11.62
N ALA A 438 25.20 17.36 11.53
CA ALA A 438 24.31 16.71 10.60
C ALA A 438 24.47 17.27 9.18
N THR A 439 24.26 16.41 8.18
CA THR A 439 24.34 16.75 6.76
C THR A 439 23.04 16.38 6.07
N VAL A 440 22.48 17.32 5.31
CA VAL A 440 21.28 17.10 4.48
C VAL A 440 21.58 17.55 3.06
N GLU A 441 21.29 16.65 2.12
CA GLU A 441 21.36 16.91 0.68
C GLU A 441 19.94 16.77 0.12
N HIS A 442 19.52 17.75 -0.68
CA HIS A 442 18.20 17.75 -1.30
C HIS A 442 18.28 18.19 -2.76
N GLU A 443 17.76 17.38 -3.64
CA GLU A 443 17.62 17.65 -5.06
C GLU A 443 16.12 17.53 -5.45
N ALA A 444 15.65 18.46 -6.25
CA ALA A 444 14.30 18.41 -6.80
C ALA A 444 14.33 18.81 -8.28
N THR A 445 13.72 18.01 -9.12
CA THR A 445 13.59 18.29 -10.55
C THR A 445 12.14 18.18 -10.99
N THR A 446 11.74 19.04 -11.93
CA THR A 446 10.47 18.90 -12.63
C THR A 446 10.74 19.02 -14.12
N SER A 447 10.32 18.04 -14.86
CA SER A 447 10.49 17.98 -16.32
C SER A 447 9.15 17.68 -16.98
N LYS A 448 8.98 18.20 -18.19
CA LYS A 448 7.91 17.78 -19.09
C LYS A 448 8.48 16.68 -20.01
N ILE A 449 7.60 15.80 -20.48
CA ILE A 449 8.01 14.78 -21.45
C ILE A 449 8.66 15.45 -22.67
N ASN A 450 9.79 14.89 -23.11
CA ASN A 450 10.58 15.48 -24.19
C ASN A 450 9.95 15.12 -25.54
N GLU A 451 9.44 16.13 -26.26
CA GLU A 451 8.83 15.97 -27.59
C GLU A 451 9.82 15.42 -28.63
N ASP A 452 11.13 15.77 -28.52
CA ASP A 452 12.16 15.24 -29.41
C ASP A 452 12.35 13.74 -29.21
N GLN A 453 12.26 13.26 -27.96
CA GLN A 453 12.32 11.82 -27.68
C GLN A 453 11.09 11.08 -28.23
N LEU A 454 9.90 11.65 -28.07
CA LEU A 454 8.68 11.10 -28.67
C LEU A 454 8.79 11.08 -30.19
N PHE A 455 9.22 12.17 -30.80
CA PHE A 455 9.44 12.25 -32.26
C PHE A 455 10.46 11.18 -32.72
N TYR A 456 11.58 11.01 -32.02
CA TYR A 456 12.59 10.00 -32.31
C TYR A 456 12.01 8.57 -32.26
N CYS A 457 11.19 8.25 -31.27
CA CYS A 457 10.50 6.96 -31.15
C CYS A 457 9.53 6.75 -32.35
N ARG A 458 8.71 7.77 -32.65
CA ARG A 458 7.74 7.73 -33.76
C ARG A 458 8.41 7.53 -35.12
N GLN A 459 9.57 8.13 -35.36
CA GLN A 459 10.36 7.92 -36.58
C GLN A 459 10.85 6.47 -36.76
N ARG A 460 10.81 5.66 -35.67
CA ARG A 460 11.16 4.24 -35.67
C ARG A 460 9.93 3.32 -35.66
N GLY A 461 8.75 3.87 -35.87
CA GLY A 461 7.51 3.12 -35.95
C GLY A 461 6.92 2.75 -34.56
N ILE A 462 7.45 3.32 -33.48
CA ILE A 462 6.89 3.14 -32.14
C ILE A 462 5.71 4.11 -32.01
N SER A 463 4.56 3.62 -31.55
CA SER A 463 3.40 4.47 -31.26
C SER A 463 3.70 5.54 -30.22
N THR A 464 2.90 6.60 -30.15
CA THR A 464 3.09 7.64 -29.11
C THR A 464 2.86 7.04 -27.72
N GLU A 465 1.86 6.18 -27.57
CA GLU A 465 1.52 5.52 -26.31
C GLU A 465 2.65 4.59 -25.84
N ASP A 466 3.17 3.74 -26.73
CA ASP A 466 4.32 2.88 -26.41
C ASP A 466 5.57 3.69 -26.05
N ALA A 467 5.81 4.79 -26.76
CA ALA A 467 6.95 5.68 -26.47
C ALA A 467 6.83 6.32 -25.08
N VAL A 468 5.63 6.78 -24.71
CA VAL A 468 5.34 7.29 -23.36
C VAL A 468 5.53 6.19 -22.32
N GLY A 469 5.00 5.01 -22.56
CA GLY A 469 5.19 3.85 -21.68
C GLY A 469 6.66 3.51 -21.46
N LEU A 470 7.48 3.52 -22.50
CA LEU A 470 8.93 3.28 -22.40
C LEU A 470 9.64 4.36 -21.55
N ILE A 471 9.30 5.64 -21.77
CA ILE A 471 9.90 6.77 -21.03
C ILE A 471 9.51 6.68 -19.55
N VAL A 472 8.24 6.45 -19.25
CA VAL A 472 7.71 6.34 -17.88
C VAL A 472 8.31 5.15 -17.14
N ASN A 473 8.40 3.99 -17.78
CA ASN A 473 9.04 2.81 -17.17
C ASN A 473 10.53 3.05 -16.92
N GLY A 474 11.22 3.70 -17.82
CA GLY A 474 12.62 4.12 -17.62
C GLY A 474 12.78 5.09 -16.45
N TYR A 475 11.86 6.05 -16.33
CA TYR A 475 11.85 7.03 -15.25
C TYR A 475 11.58 6.40 -13.87
N ALA A 476 10.68 5.43 -13.79
CA ALA A 476 10.32 4.72 -12.56
C ALA A 476 11.29 3.58 -12.18
N LYS A 477 12.22 3.21 -13.08
CA LYS A 477 13.04 1.99 -12.96
C LYS A 477 13.75 1.85 -11.61
N GLU A 478 14.36 2.92 -11.09
CA GLU A 478 15.10 2.88 -9.82
C GLU A 478 14.22 2.41 -8.63
N VAL A 479 12.95 2.78 -8.66
CA VAL A 479 11.96 2.36 -7.64
C VAL A 479 11.51 0.93 -7.91
N MET A 480 11.22 0.59 -9.16
CA MET A 480 10.77 -0.75 -9.55
C MET A 480 11.81 -1.83 -9.23
N ASP A 481 13.10 -1.53 -9.40
CA ASP A 481 14.20 -2.45 -9.08
C ASP A 481 14.30 -2.79 -7.57
N LYS A 482 13.54 -2.10 -6.70
CA LYS A 482 13.46 -2.39 -5.25
C LYS A 482 12.34 -3.35 -4.89
N LEU A 483 11.38 -3.55 -5.78
CA LEU A 483 10.29 -4.50 -5.58
C LEU A 483 10.74 -5.94 -5.85
N PRO A 484 10.13 -6.95 -5.21
CA PRO A 484 10.21 -8.32 -5.68
C PRO A 484 9.78 -8.42 -7.15
N MET A 485 10.40 -9.35 -7.90
CA MET A 485 10.29 -9.38 -9.38
C MET A 485 8.82 -9.51 -9.86
N GLU A 486 8.02 -10.33 -9.21
CA GLU A 486 6.61 -10.55 -9.56
C GLU A 486 5.80 -9.26 -9.46
N PHE A 487 6.05 -8.47 -8.41
CA PHE A 487 5.39 -7.19 -8.16
C PHE A 487 5.94 -6.05 -9.02
N ALA A 488 7.21 -6.11 -9.38
CA ALA A 488 7.79 -5.14 -10.33
C ALA A 488 7.11 -5.23 -11.69
N VAL A 489 6.82 -6.45 -12.17
CA VAL A 489 6.08 -6.68 -13.43
C VAL A 489 4.64 -6.18 -13.34
N GLU A 490 3.95 -6.45 -12.22
CA GLU A 490 2.60 -5.93 -12.00
C GLU A 490 2.59 -4.41 -11.96
N ALA A 491 3.48 -3.81 -11.18
CA ALA A 491 3.61 -2.36 -11.07
C ALA A 491 3.90 -1.69 -12.42
N GLN A 492 4.77 -2.27 -13.26
CA GLN A 492 5.05 -1.77 -14.60
C GLN A 492 3.80 -1.77 -15.49
N LYS A 493 2.99 -2.83 -15.43
CA LYS A 493 1.71 -2.89 -16.18
C LYS A 493 0.72 -1.84 -15.67
N LEU A 494 0.64 -1.65 -14.36
CA LEU A 494 -0.23 -0.63 -13.75
C LEU A 494 0.16 0.78 -14.19
N LEU A 495 1.45 1.10 -14.28
CA LEU A 495 1.91 2.39 -14.78
C LEU A 495 1.44 2.65 -16.23
N GLN A 496 1.50 1.64 -17.10
CA GLN A 496 1.04 1.74 -18.47
C GLN A 496 -0.47 2.00 -18.54
N VAL A 497 -1.27 1.17 -17.87
CA VAL A 497 -2.74 1.27 -17.86
C VAL A 497 -3.21 2.60 -17.25
N THR A 498 -2.59 3.08 -16.18
CA THR A 498 -2.96 4.36 -15.55
C THR A 498 -2.78 5.55 -16.49
N LEU A 499 -1.86 5.47 -17.43
CA LEU A 499 -1.52 6.55 -18.36
C LEU A 499 -2.15 6.40 -19.76
N GLU A 500 -2.92 5.34 -20.00
CA GLU A 500 -3.67 5.18 -21.25
C GLU A 500 -4.60 6.37 -21.49
N GLY A 501 -4.60 6.85 -22.73
CA GLY A 501 -5.41 8.01 -23.12
C GLY A 501 -4.94 9.37 -22.58
N SER A 502 -3.82 9.43 -21.85
CA SER A 502 -3.29 10.69 -21.29
C SER A 502 -2.50 11.53 -22.29
N VAL A 503 -2.20 10.97 -23.46
CA VAL A 503 -1.43 11.62 -24.54
C VAL A 503 -2.32 11.67 -25.77
N GLY A 504 -3.16 12.68 -25.87
CA GLY A 504 -4.01 13.00 -27.01
C GLY A 504 -3.76 14.39 -27.50
#